data_07993ef628e89eed7165813857cfb932
#
_entry.id   07993ef628e89eed7165813857cfb932
#
_cell.length_a   1.000
_cell.length_b   1.000
_cell.length_c   1.000
_cell.angle_alpha   90.00
_cell.angle_beta   90.00
_cell.angle_gamma   90.00
#
_symmetry.space_group_name_H-M   'P 1'
#
loop_
_entity.id
_entity.type
_entity.pdbx_description
1 polymer ?
#
loop_
_entity_poly.entity_id
_entity_poly.type
_entity_poly.pdbx_seq_one_letter_code
_entity_poly.pdbx_strand_id
1 'polypeptide(L)' 'MTNHPSLDIVESYGTELSGKKIVLCVAGSVAAYKSIELARLLMRHGANVKCVMSNASTKLIKPDYMKWATGNNVICLLYT' A
#
# COMPACT_ATOMS: atom_id res chain seq x y z
N MET A 1 4.12 -21.88 -4.63
CA MET A 1 4.48 -20.47 -4.58
C MET A 1 4.20 -19.92 -3.20
N THR A 2 5.21 -19.30 -2.61
CA THR A 2 5.03 -18.69 -1.29
C THR A 2 4.52 -17.25 -1.45
N ASN A 3 3.46 -16.94 -0.72
CA ASN A 3 2.96 -15.58 -0.66
C ASN A 3 3.83 -14.76 0.27
N HIS A 4 3.95 -13.46 -0.02
CA HIS A 4 4.61 -12.55 0.89
C HIS A 4 3.83 -12.56 2.23
N PRO A 5 4.52 -12.63 3.39
CA PRO A 5 3.83 -12.72 4.69
C PRO A 5 2.83 -11.59 4.92
N SER A 6 3.09 -10.39 4.40
CA SER A 6 2.17 -9.26 4.54
C SER A 6 0.81 -9.51 3.88
N LEU A 7 0.72 -10.47 2.97
CA LEU A 7 -0.53 -10.79 2.28
C LEU A 7 -1.46 -11.68 3.11
N ASP A 8 -1.01 -12.16 4.27
CA ASP A 8 -1.83 -13.01 5.13
C ASP A 8 -3.09 -12.30 5.61
N ILE A 9 -3.11 -10.98 5.61
CA ILE A 9 -4.29 -10.21 6.02
C ILE A 9 -5.33 -10.05 4.92
N VAL A 10 -5.02 -10.43 3.67
CA VAL A 10 -5.95 -10.26 2.55
C VAL A 10 -7.25 -11.00 2.87
N GLU A 11 -8.37 -10.29 2.72
CA GLU A 11 -9.72 -10.80 2.99
C GLU A 11 -9.97 -11.18 4.44
N SER A 12 -9.12 -10.75 5.39
CA SER A 12 -9.30 -11.11 6.80
C SER A 12 -10.54 -10.45 7.43
N TYR A 13 -11.03 -9.33 6.86
CA TYR A 13 -12.24 -8.63 7.34
C TYR A 13 -13.43 -8.82 6.39
N GLY A 14 -13.21 -9.24 5.15
CA GLY A 14 -14.28 -9.40 4.20
C GLY A 14 -13.75 -9.54 2.80
N THR A 15 -14.67 -9.66 1.84
CA THR A 15 -14.34 -9.88 0.44
C THR A 15 -14.93 -8.80 -0.48
N GLU A 16 -15.37 -7.68 0.10
CA GLU A 16 -16.07 -6.63 -0.66
C GLU A 16 -15.23 -6.08 -1.80
N LEU A 17 -13.90 -6.06 -1.63
CA LEU A 17 -12.97 -5.56 -2.62
C LEU A 17 -12.19 -6.67 -3.32
N SER A 18 -12.61 -7.91 -3.14
CA SER A 18 -11.94 -9.05 -3.77
C SER A 18 -11.91 -8.88 -5.29
N GLY A 19 -10.74 -9.08 -5.89
CA GLY A 19 -10.55 -8.86 -7.32
C GLY A 19 -10.35 -7.41 -7.74
N LYS A 20 -10.47 -6.45 -6.82
CA LYS A 20 -10.23 -5.05 -7.12
C LYS A 20 -8.75 -4.72 -7.03
N LYS A 21 -8.25 -3.96 -8.00
CA LYS A 21 -6.89 -3.44 -8.00
C LYS A 21 -6.97 -1.95 -7.68
N ILE A 22 -6.35 -1.55 -6.59
CA ILE A 22 -6.39 -0.16 -6.12
C ILE A 22 -4.99 0.41 -6.18
N VAL A 23 -4.86 1.58 -6.79
CA VAL A 23 -3.61 2.35 -6.80
C VAL A 23 -3.73 3.43 -5.75
N LEU A 24 -2.88 3.36 -4.74
CA LEU A 24 -2.84 4.33 -3.67
C LEU A 24 -1.71 5.31 -3.94
N CYS A 25 -2.05 6.58 -4.14
CA CYS A 25 -1.06 7.64 -4.37
C CYS A 25 -0.77 8.34 -3.05
N VAL A 26 0.49 8.32 -2.63
CA VAL A 26 0.91 8.90 -1.36
C VAL A 26 1.68 10.19 -1.63
N ALA A 27 1.16 11.31 -1.11
CA ALA A 27 1.76 12.63 -1.26
C ALA A 27 2.53 13.02 0.00
N GLY A 28 3.30 14.11 -0.09
CA GLY A 28 4.18 14.56 0.97
C GLY A 28 3.48 15.37 2.04
N SER A 29 2.59 14.76 2.80
CA SER A 29 1.96 15.39 3.95
C SER A 29 1.97 14.43 5.13
N VAL A 30 1.60 14.92 6.31
CA VAL A 30 1.51 14.10 7.52
C VAL A 30 0.56 12.92 7.29
N ALA A 31 -0.45 13.10 6.45
CA ALA A 31 -1.38 12.04 6.11
C ALA A 31 -0.70 10.84 5.45
N ALA A 32 0.53 11.00 4.95
CA ALA A 32 1.29 9.88 4.39
C ALA A 32 1.46 8.76 5.40
N TYR A 33 1.58 9.07 6.68
CA TYR A 33 1.71 8.04 7.71
C TYR A 33 0.46 7.17 7.84
N LYS A 34 -0.71 7.72 7.51
CA LYS A 34 -1.96 6.97 7.55
C LYS A 34 -2.14 6.07 6.33
N SER A 35 -1.36 6.29 5.28
CA SER A 35 -1.50 5.51 4.06
C SER A 35 -1.18 4.02 4.27
N ILE A 36 -0.30 3.70 5.21
CA ILE A 36 0.04 2.32 5.54
C ILE A 36 -1.19 1.63 6.11
N GLU A 37 -1.86 2.26 7.08
CA GLU A 37 -3.07 1.70 7.68
C GLU A 37 -4.18 1.55 6.63
N LEU A 38 -4.34 2.56 5.77
CA LEU A 38 -5.36 2.52 4.72
C LEU A 38 -5.08 1.37 3.74
N ALA A 39 -3.84 1.22 3.30
CA ALA A 39 -3.47 0.16 2.38
C ALA A 39 -3.80 -1.21 2.98
N ARG A 40 -3.43 -1.41 4.23
CA ARG A 40 -3.66 -2.68 4.91
C ARG A 40 -5.15 -2.93 5.14
N LEU A 41 -5.92 -1.87 5.47
CA LEU A 41 -7.36 -2.01 5.61
C LEU A 41 -8.03 -2.43 4.29
N LEU A 42 -7.61 -1.81 3.19
CA LEU A 42 -8.13 -2.19 1.87
C LEU A 42 -7.82 -3.66 1.56
N MET A 43 -6.61 -4.12 1.90
CA MET A 43 -6.23 -5.51 1.71
C MET A 43 -7.06 -6.46 2.58
N ARG A 44 -7.41 -6.04 3.79
CA ARG A 44 -8.25 -6.86 4.67
C ARG A 44 -9.65 -7.06 4.10
N HIS A 45 -10.09 -6.19 3.21
CA HIS A 45 -11.36 -6.33 2.49
C HIS A 45 -11.18 -6.93 1.09
N GLY A 46 -10.00 -7.40 0.77
CA GLY A 46 -9.75 -8.18 -0.44
C GLY A 46 -9.02 -7.47 -1.56
N ALA A 47 -8.73 -6.18 -1.43
CA ALA A 47 -8.11 -5.42 -2.51
C ALA A 47 -6.64 -5.82 -2.73
N ASN A 48 -6.22 -5.75 -3.99
CA ASN A 48 -4.81 -5.78 -4.34
C ASN A 48 -4.35 -4.32 -4.47
N VAL A 49 -3.50 -3.88 -3.55
CA VAL A 49 -3.10 -2.48 -3.44
C VAL A 49 -1.69 -2.30 -3.99
N LYS A 50 -1.55 -1.38 -4.93
CA LYS A 50 -0.26 -0.93 -5.45
C LYS A 50 -0.07 0.52 -5.02
N CYS A 51 1.13 0.87 -4.58
CA CYS A 51 1.41 2.19 -4.08
C CYS A 51 2.29 2.97 -5.04
N VAL A 52 1.93 4.24 -5.25
CA VAL A 52 2.75 5.22 -5.98
C VAL A 52 3.10 6.33 -4.99
N MET A 53 4.38 6.59 -4.78
CA MET A 53 4.83 7.58 -3.81
C MET A 53 5.46 8.78 -4.53
N SER A 54 5.06 9.99 -4.09
CA SER A 54 5.75 11.20 -4.53
C SER A 54 7.15 11.24 -3.94
N ASN A 55 8.04 12.01 -4.56
CA ASN A 55 9.38 12.19 -4.02
C ASN A 55 9.34 12.73 -2.59
N ALA A 56 8.45 13.68 -2.32
CA ALA A 56 8.31 14.24 -0.98
C ALA A 56 7.85 13.17 0.04
N SER A 57 6.95 12.28 -0.34
CA SER A 57 6.46 11.26 0.59
C SER A 57 7.53 10.24 0.95
N THR A 58 8.50 9.99 0.07
CA THR A 58 9.60 9.06 0.36
C THR A 58 10.51 9.56 1.49
N LYS A 59 10.44 10.85 1.80
CA LYS A 59 11.19 11.44 2.92
C LYS A 59 10.46 11.25 4.25
N LEU A 60 9.17 10.97 4.21
CA LEU A 60 8.36 10.73 5.39
C LEU A 60 8.24 9.24 5.70
N ILE A 61 8.07 8.43 4.67
CA ILE A 61 7.92 6.98 4.80
C ILE A 61 8.85 6.34 3.78
N LYS A 62 9.69 5.42 4.22
CA LYS A 62 10.55 4.69 3.30
C LYS A 62 9.69 3.82 2.38
N PRO A 63 9.98 3.79 1.07
CA PRO A 63 9.23 2.91 0.15
C PRO A 63 9.20 1.45 0.59
N ASP A 64 10.24 1.00 1.29
CA ASP A 64 10.29 -0.38 1.79
C ASP A 64 9.14 -0.71 2.73
N TYR A 65 8.67 0.27 3.52
CA TYR A 65 7.51 0.07 4.38
C TYR A 65 6.25 -0.20 3.57
N MET A 66 6.05 0.58 2.50
CA MET A 66 4.87 0.39 1.65
C MET A 66 4.97 -0.92 0.86
N LYS A 67 6.18 -1.27 0.41
CA LYS A 67 6.40 -2.55 -0.25
C LYS A 67 6.05 -3.71 0.68
N TRP A 68 6.51 -3.63 1.92
CA TRP A 68 6.17 -4.64 2.92
C TRP A 68 4.67 -4.65 3.21
N ALA A 69 4.09 -3.48 3.40
CA ALA A 69 2.68 -3.35 3.80
C ALA A 69 1.72 -3.87 2.73
N THR A 70 2.04 -3.68 1.46
CA THR A 70 1.16 -4.06 0.34
C THR A 70 1.53 -5.39 -0.29
N GLY A 71 2.76 -5.86 -0.08
CA GLY A 71 3.28 -7.04 -0.76
C GLY A 71 3.60 -6.81 -2.22
N ASN A 72 3.55 -5.55 -2.69
CA ASN A 72 3.80 -5.16 -4.08
C ASN A 72 4.96 -4.18 -4.16
N ASN A 73 5.62 -4.13 -5.33
CA ASN A 73 6.62 -3.11 -5.58
C ASN A 73 5.98 -1.72 -5.56
N VAL A 74 6.75 -0.74 -5.10
CA VAL A 74 6.31 0.66 -5.00
C VAL A 74 6.91 1.45 -6.15
N ILE A 75 6.09 2.29 -6.77
CA ILE A 75 6.55 3.22 -7.81
C ILE A 75 6.86 4.55 -7.12
N CYS A 76 8.10 5.02 -7.25
CA CYS A 76 8.52 6.30 -6.70
C CYS A 76 8.69 7.30 -7.83
N LEU A 77 8.07 8.48 -7.68
CA LEU A 77 8.14 9.55 -8.67
C LEU A 77 9.31 10.47 -8.34
N LEU A 78 10.16 10.76 -9.32
CA LEU A 78 11.40 11.51 -9.09
C LEU A 78 11.17 13.02 -8.97
N TYR A 79 10.10 13.55 -9.54
CA TYR A 79 9.93 14.99 -9.70
C TYR A 79 8.68 15.55 -9.03
N THR A 80 8.21 14.89 -8.01
CA THR A 80 7.00 15.35 -7.31
C THR A 80 7.22 15.56 -5.82
#